data_5d4ceba0cb1449db626e680c314550a5
#
_entry.id   5d4ceba0cb1449db626e680c314550a5
#
_cell.length_a   1.000
_cell.length_b   1.000
_cell.length_c   1.000
_cell.angle_alpha   90.00
_cell.angle_beta   90.00
_cell.angle_gamma   90.00
#
_symmetry.space_group_name_H-M   'P 1'
#
loop_
_entity.id
_entity.type
_entity.pdbx_description
1 polymer ?
#
loop_
_entity_poly.entity_id
_entity_poly.type
_entity_poly.pdbx_seq_one_letter_code
_entity_poly.pdbx_strand_id
1 'polypeptide(L)'
;MLHLGVVTLFPEMLHALTGYGISGRAVERGLVQLRLWDPREFTRDKHRSVDDRPYGGGPGMVMMYEPLRDAIRAAAAWLGDDAWVVAMTPQGRRLEQTYLAELVARSKL
;
A
#
# COMPACT_ATOMS: atom_id res chain seq x y z
N MET A 1 -1.19 3.89 -18.43
CA MET A 1 -1.40 2.80 -17.44
C MET A 1 -1.07 3.29 -16.04
N LEU A 2 -1.89 2.94 -15.07
CA LEU A 2 -1.64 3.26 -13.67
C LEU A 2 -0.95 2.08 -12.98
N HIS A 3 0.18 2.34 -12.34
CA HIS A 3 0.90 1.34 -11.54
C HIS A 3 0.67 1.64 -10.07
N LEU A 4 0.09 0.69 -9.36
CA LEU A 4 -0.21 0.80 -7.94
C LEU A 4 0.57 -0.25 -7.15
N GLY A 5 1.43 0.20 -6.25
CA GLY A 5 2.04 -0.65 -5.25
C GLY A 5 1.34 -0.44 -3.93
N VAL A 6 0.78 -1.46 -3.35
CA VAL A 6 0.07 -1.37 -2.08
C VAL A 6 0.81 -2.16 -1.01
N VAL A 7 1.17 -1.48 0.07
CA VAL A 7 1.74 -2.09 1.26
C VAL A 7 0.60 -2.31 2.25
N THR A 8 0.31 -3.56 2.57
CA THR A 8 -0.83 -3.91 3.42
C THR A 8 -0.57 -5.20 4.19
N LEU A 9 -1.10 -5.27 5.40
CA LEU A 9 -1.09 -6.50 6.20
C LEU A 9 -2.14 -7.51 5.75
N PHE A 10 -3.06 -7.11 4.88
CA PHE A 10 -4.19 -7.92 4.42
C PHE A 10 -4.28 -7.91 2.89
N PRO A 11 -3.26 -8.45 2.20
CA PRO A 11 -3.24 -8.38 0.73
C PRO A 11 -4.44 -9.06 0.06
N GLU A 12 -4.99 -10.09 0.68
CA GLU A 12 -6.16 -10.80 0.13
C GLU A 12 -7.41 -9.93 0.07
N MET A 13 -7.50 -8.86 0.88
CA MET A 13 -8.63 -7.94 0.82
C MET A 13 -8.70 -7.18 -0.50
N LEU A 14 -7.57 -7.02 -1.17
CA LEU A 14 -7.51 -6.31 -2.46
C LEU A 14 -8.15 -7.12 -3.60
N HIS A 15 -8.39 -8.41 -3.40
CA HIS A 15 -9.08 -9.23 -4.40
C HIS A 15 -10.51 -8.73 -4.66
N ALA A 16 -11.14 -8.09 -3.69
CA ALA A 16 -12.45 -7.46 -3.89
C ALA A 16 -12.42 -6.37 -4.96
N LEU A 17 -11.27 -5.73 -5.15
CA LEU A 17 -11.09 -4.69 -6.17
C LEU A 17 -10.63 -5.28 -7.51
N THR A 18 -9.80 -6.30 -7.49
CA THR A 18 -9.15 -6.82 -8.70
C THR A 18 -9.92 -7.93 -9.38
N GLY A 19 -10.81 -8.62 -8.67
CA GLY A 19 -11.53 -9.77 -9.17
C GLY A 19 -12.95 -9.51 -9.67
N TYR A 20 -13.50 -8.33 -9.40
CA TYR A 20 -14.92 -8.06 -9.62
C TYR A 20 -15.18 -6.67 -10.15
N GLY A 21 -16.28 -6.51 -10.89
CA GLY A 21 -16.82 -5.22 -11.30
C GLY A 21 -15.93 -4.43 -12.24
N ILE A 22 -16.12 -3.11 -12.24
CA ILE A 22 -15.40 -2.19 -13.13
C ILE A 22 -13.90 -2.17 -12.80
N SER A 23 -13.54 -2.18 -11.53
CA SER A 23 -12.13 -2.20 -11.12
C SER A 23 -11.43 -3.50 -11.56
N GLY A 24 -12.10 -4.63 -11.45
CA GLY A 24 -11.56 -5.90 -11.97
C GLY A 24 -11.36 -5.86 -13.49
N ARG A 25 -12.28 -5.25 -14.22
CA ARG A 25 -12.13 -5.07 -15.67
C ARG A 25 -10.96 -4.17 -16.02
N ALA A 26 -10.71 -3.11 -15.24
CA ALA A 26 -9.59 -2.22 -15.48
C ALA A 26 -8.25 -2.96 -15.34
N VAL A 27 -8.12 -3.83 -14.34
CA VAL A 27 -6.95 -4.67 -14.15
C VAL A 27 -6.81 -5.66 -15.32
N GLU A 28 -7.89 -6.34 -15.66
CA GLU A 28 -7.92 -7.34 -16.75
C GLU A 28 -7.53 -6.71 -18.09
N ARG A 29 -7.97 -5.48 -18.35
CA ARG A 29 -7.65 -4.76 -19.60
C ARG A 29 -6.26 -4.11 -19.58
N GLY A 30 -5.52 -4.23 -18.50
CA GLY A 30 -4.19 -3.63 -18.38
C GLY A 30 -4.17 -2.13 -18.17
N LEU A 31 -5.29 -1.52 -17.78
CA LEU A 31 -5.35 -0.09 -17.45
C LEU A 31 -4.73 0.19 -16.09
N VAL A 32 -4.75 -0.78 -15.19
CA VAL A 32 -4.17 -0.71 -13.86
C VAL A 32 -3.34 -1.96 -13.63
N GLN A 33 -2.09 -1.77 -13.21
CA GLN A 33 -1.25 -2.85 -12.74
C GLN A 33 -1.10 -2.70 -11.23
N LEU A 34 -1.62 -3.68 -10.50
CA LEU A 34 -1.60 -3.68 -9.04
C LEU A 34 -0.61 -4.73 -8.55
N ARG A 35 0.25 -4.34 -7.62
CA ARG A 35 1.12 -5.26 -6.92
C ARG A 35 1.09 -5.00 -5.43
N LEU A 36 1.16 -6.08 -4.65
CA LEU A 36 0.96 -6.04 -3.20
C LEU A 36 2.23 -6.45 -2.46
N TRP A 37 2.50 -5.79 -1.36
CA TRP A 37 3.59 -6.15 -0.45
C TRP A 37 3.05 -6.26 0.96
N ASP A 38 3.23 -7.42 1.57
CA ASP A 38 2.86 -7.64 2.96
C ASP A 38 4.12 -7.46 3.83
N PRO A 39 4.12 -6.51 4.78
CA PRO A 39 5.26 -6.35 5.69
C PRO A 39 5.67 -7.63 6.42
N ARG A 40 4.78 -8.59 6.61
CA ARG A 40 5.12 -9.88 7.22
C ARG A 40 6.15 -10.66 6.42
N GLU A 41 6.23 -10.45 5.12
CA GLU A 41 7.22 -11.09 4.25
C GLU A 41 8.64 -10.54 4.46
N PHE A 42 8.77 -9.43 5.18
CA PHE A 42 10.03 -8.74 5.42
C PHE A 42 10.48 -8.85 6.87
N THR A 43 9.87 -9.73 7.65
CA THR A 43 10.23 -9.98 9.03
C THR A 43 11.33 -11.04 9.11
N ARG A 44 12.10 -10.99 10.19
CA ARG A 44 13.22 -11.94 10.44
C ARG A 44 12.92 -12.88 11.59
N ASP A 45 11.91 -12.58 12.40
CA ASP A 45 11.55 -13.37 13.55
C ASP A 45 10.61 -14.52 13.19
N LYS A 46 10.53 -15.52 14.06
CA LYS A 46 9.72 -16.71 13.88
C LYS A 46 8.23 -16.40 13.78
N HIS A 47 7.79 -15.39 14.52
CA HIS A 47 6.38 -15.02 14.59
C HIS A 47 5.96 -14.01 13.51
N ARG A 48 6.91 -13.56 12.68
CA ARG A 48 6.66 -12.59 11.63
C ARG A 48 5.98 -11.32 12.17
N SER A 49 6.53 -10.80 13.28
CA SER A 49 5.96 -9.66 14.02
C SER A 49 6.08 -8.38 13.21
N VAL A 50 4.97 -7.66 13.05
CA VAL A 50 4.88 -6.42 12.27
C VAL A 50 4.36 -5.23 13.07
N ASP A 51 3.96 -5.44 14.33
CA ASP A 51 3.44 -4.39 15.20
C ASP A 51 4.14 -4.42 16.56
N ASP A 52 4.13 -3.29 17.23
CA ASP A 52 4.77 -3.11 18.51
C ASP A 52 3.94 -2.15 19.36
N ARG A 53 4.29 -2.04 20.64
CA ARG A 53 3.62 -1.12 21.55
C ARG A 53 3.94 0.33 21.20
N PRO A 54 2.99 1.28 21.38
CA PRO A 54 3.28 2.69 21.17
C PRO A 54 4.42 3.17 22.09
N TYR A 55 5.29 4.01 21.54
CA TYR A 55 6.36 4.64 22.31
C TYR A 55 5.76 5.44 23.49
N GLY A 56 6.30 5.22 24.67
CA GLY A 56 5.80 5.86 25.89
C GLY A 56 4.56 5.21 26.50
N GLY A 57 4.06 4.13 25.92
CA GLY A 57 2.85 3.43 26.37
C GLY A 57 1.58 3.96 25.70
N GLY A 58 0.44 3.55 26.22
CA GLY A 58 -0.85 3.91 25.66
C GLY A 58 -1.56 2.74 25.01
N PRO A 59 -2.83 2.93 24.59
CA PRO A 59 -3.61 1.87 23.93
C PRO A 59 -3.19 1.66 22.47
N GLY A 60 -3.54 0.48 21.95
CA GLY A 60 -3.31 0.16 20.56
C GLY A 60 -1.90 -0.35 20.28
N MET A 61 -1.62 -0.52 19.00
CA MET A 61 -0.33 -1.01 18.49
C MET A 61 0.13 -0.11 17.34
N VAL A 62 1.42 -0.05 17.12
CA VAL A 62 2.01 0.67 15.99
C VAL A 62 2.76 -0.32 15.10
N MET A 63 2.89 -0.02 13.82
CA MET A 63 3.64 -0.86 12.91
C MET A 63 5.13 -0.78 13.21
N MET A 64 5.80 -1.93 13.19
CA MET A 64 7.25 -1.97 13.35
C MET A 64 7.94 -1.29 12.17
N TYR A 65 8.98 -0.54 12.48
CA TYR A 65 9.70 0.27 11.49
C TYR A 65 10.34 -0.57 10.39
N GLU A 66 11.14 -1.58 10.77
CA GLU A 66 11.95 -2.30 9.77
C GLU A 66 11.11 -3.07 8.74
N PRO A 67 10.12 -3.89 9.13
CA PRO A 67 9.30 -4.58 8.13
C PRO A 67 8.55 -3.62 7.22
N LEU A 68 8.00 -2.55 7.78
CA LEU A 68 7.28 -1.54 7.00
C LEU A 68 8.21 -0.82 6.03
N ARG A 69 9.37 -0.37 6.52
CA ARG A 69 10.38 0.28 5.68
C ARG A 69 10.78 -0.60 4.50
N ASP A 70 11.07 -1.86 4.77
CA ASP A 70 11.56 -2.78 3.76
C ASP A 70 10.48 -3.09 2.71
N ALA A 71 9.22 -3.21 3.14
CA ALA A 71 8.10 -3.37 2.22
C ALA A 71 7.92 -2.14 1.33
N ILE A 72 7.99 -0.94 1.90
CA ILE A 72 7.89 0.32 1.14
C ILE A 72 9.05 0.43 0.14
N ARG A 73 10.26 0.10 0.55
CA ARG A 73 11.42 0.13 -0.35
C ARG A 73 11.30 -0.86 -1.50
N ALA A 74 10.77 -2.04 -1.25
CA ALA A 74 10.52 -3.02 -2.31
C ALA A 74 9.47 -2.51 -3.32
N ALA A 75 8.40 -1.91 -2.83
CA ALA A 75 7.38 -1.31 -3.68
C ALA A 75 7.94 -0.15 -4.50
N ALA A 76 8.73 0.72 -3.88
CA ALA A 76 9.36 1.84 -4.55
C ALA A 76 10.33 1.38 -5.64
N ALA A 77 11.08 0.32 -5.39
CA ALA A 77 11.99 -0.26 -6.39
C ALA A 77 11.24 -0.79 -7.61
N TRP A 78 10.07 -1.37 -7.40
CA TRP A 78 9.23 -1.85 -8.50
C TRP A 78 8.64 -0.68 -9.30
N LEU A 79 8.21 0.38 -8.63
CA LEU A 79 7.57 1.54 -9.27
C LEU A 79 8.57 2.47 -9.97
N GLY A 80 9.77 2.63 -9.43
CA GLY A 80 10.77 3.56 -9.94
C GLY A 80 10.84 4.87 -9.15
N ASP A 81 11.82 5.70 -9.51
CA ASP A 81 12.20 6.87 -8.72
C ASP A 81 11.16 7.99 -8.67
N ASP A 82 10.26 8.04 -9.65
CA ASP A 82 9.24 9.08 -9.77
C ASP A 82 7.90 8.69 -9.12
N ALA A 83 7.87 7.60 -8.39
CA ALA A 83 6.66 7.16 -7.69
C ALA A 83 6.35 8.03 -6.48
N TRP A 84 5.07 8.25 -6.25
CA TRP A 84 4.59 8.97 -5.07
C TRP A 84 4.15 7.99 -4.01
N VAL A 85 4.54 8.26 -2.77
CA VAL A 85 4.07 7.52 -1.60
C VAL A 85 2.86 8.22 -1.02
N VAL A 86 1.76 7.49 -0.93
CA VAL A 86 0.50 7.99 -0.36
C VAL A 86 0.25 7.24 0.94
N ALA A 87 0.25 7.97 2.05
CA ALA A 87 -0.08 7.39 3.34
C ALA A 87 -1.58 7.54 3.62
N MET A 88 -2.25 6.41 3.80
CA MET A 88 -3.68 6.39 4.10
C MET A 88 -3.89 6.63 5.60
N THR A 89 -4.21 7.87 5.96
CA THR A 89 -4.35 8.29 7.35
C THR A 89 -5.52 9.26 7.52
N PRO A 90 -6.26 9.19 8.63
CA PRO A 90 -7.32 10.16 8.93
C PRO A 90 -6.83 11.60 9.09
N GLN A 91 -5.54 11.80 9.33
CA GLN A 91 -4.93 13.11 9.48
C GLN A 91 -4.57 13.77 8.15
N GLY A 92 -4.71 13.04 7.07
CA GLY A 92 -4.35 13.52 5.74
C GLY A 92 -5.43 14.37 5.08
N ARG A 93 -5.13 14.81 3.87
CA ARG A 93 -6.08 15.51 3.02
C ARG A 93 -7.23 14.57 2.66
N ARG A 94 -8.45 15.08 2.74
CA ARG A 94 -9.63 14.29 2.37
C ARG A 94 -9.54 13.80 0.92
N LEU A 95 -9.81 12.51 0.73
CA LEU A 95 -9.77 11.89 -0.59
C LEU A 95 -11.09 12.19 -1.32
N GLU A 96 -11.02 13.07 -2.32
CA GLU A 96 -12.15 13.47 -3.13
C GLU A 96 -11.85 13.19 -4.61
N GLN A 97 -12.86 13.22 -5.45
CA GLN A 97 -12.74 12.88 -6.88
C GLN A 97 -11.67 13.72 -7.58
N THR A 98 -11.59 15.00 -7.29
CA THR A 98 -10.59 15.90 -7.88
C THR A 98 -9.18 15.50 -7.48
N TYR A 99 -8.98 15.11 -6.22
CA TYR A 99 -7.68 14.64 -5.72
C TYR A 99 -7.30 13.29 -6.33
N LEU A 100 -8.28 12.39 -6.48
CA LEU A 100 -8.04 11.12 -7.16
C LEU A 100 -7.55 11.33 -8.59
N ALA A 101 -8.13 12.27 -9.31
CA ALA A 101 -7.68 12.60 -10.67
C ALA A 101 -6.23 13.10 -10.69
N GLU A 102 -5.83 13.92 -9.71
CA GLU A 102 -4.44 14.36 -9.57
C GLU A 102 -3.50 13.18 -9.32
N LEU A 103 -3.90 12.25 -8.45
CA LEU A 103 -3.10 11.07 -8.14
C LEU A 103 -2.94 10.15 -9.36
N VAL A 104 -4.04 9.91 -10.08
CA VAL A 104 -4.00 9.07 -11.29
C VAL A 104 -3.06 9.65 -12.33
N ALA A 105 -3.00 10.98 -12.43
CA ALA A 105 -2.10 11.66 -13.37
C ALA A 105 -0.62 11.40 -13.08
N ARG A 106 -0.27 10.99 -11.87
CA ARG A 106 1.11 10.60 -11.50
C ARG A 106 1.52 9.26 -12.09
N SER A 107 0.57 8.39 -12.36
CA SER A 107 0.70 7.05 -12.95
C SER A 107 1.48 6.02 -12.13
N LYS A 108 2.19 6.43 -11.08
CA LYS A 108 2.95 5.52 -10.20
C LYS A 108 2.74 5.90 -8.73
N LEU A 109 2.03 5.09 -8.00
CA LEU A 109 1.68 5.34 -6.61
C LEU A 109 1.99 4.11 -5.74
#